data_9a71c535b4edc83825146794f9bb6bde
#
_entry.id   9a71c535b4edc83825146794f9bb6bde
#
_cell.length_a   1.000
_cell.length_b   1.000
_cell.length_c   1.000
_cell.angle_alpha   90.00
_cell.angle_beta   90.00
_cell.angle_gamma   90.00
#
_symmetry.space_group_name_H-M   'P 1'
#
loop_
_entity.id
_entity.type
_entity.pdbx_description
1 polymer ?
#
loop_
_entity_poly.entity_id
_entity_poly.type
_entity_poly.pdbx_seq_one_letter_code
_entity_poly.pdbx_strand_id
1 'polypeptide(L)'
;SENYKEIFPTRLMEDSKAAGRWETDQGGEYFAVGVEGAVTGRGADLLIIDDPHSEQDSMNPKALEKAYEWYTSGPRQRLQPGGKIILVMTRWNVKDLTGTLLAAQGEPRTDQWDLVEFPAILPSGKAMWPEYWDVDQLLGVKASVALGKWNAQYMQNPTSEEGALIKREWWRKWKEPKMPPLKHIIQSYDTAYLKKETADYSAITTWGVFSQNEDLPDQLILVDAYKARVEFPDLRRKALQLYKYWEPETVLIEAKAAGLPLTFELRNMGIPVVNFTPSKGNDKHSRVNAVAPMFESGKIWAPTDMDFAQEVMEECAAFPYGDHDDLVDSMTQAVMRFRQGGFIKHPEDYKVPKKPIRQMEYYG
;
A
#
# COMPACT_ATOMS: atom_id res chain seq x y z
N SER A 1 12.74 -28.87 -31.39
CA SER A 1 13.72 -29.88 -30.97
C SER A 1 13.58 -31.13 -31.87
N GLU A 2 14.59 -31.98 -31.96
CA GLU A 2 14.55 -33.23 -32.70
C GLU A 2 13.48 -34.15 -32.13
N ASN A 3 13.39 -34.28 -30.82
CA ASN A 3 12.36 -35.08 -30.14
C ASN A 3 10.94 -34.64 -30.50
N TYR A 4 10.69 -33.33 -30.69
CA TYR A 4 9.39 -32.85 -31.15
C TYR A 4 9.07 -33.35 -32.57
N LYS A 5 10.07 -33.31 -33.47
CA LYS A 5 9.90 -33.73 -34.86
C LYS A 5 9.64 -35.23 -35.03
N GLU A 6 10.12 -36.03 -34.07
CA GLU A 6 9.85 -37.48 -34.04
C GLU A 6 8.42 -37.79 -33.63
N ILE A 7 7.84 -36.98 -32.75
CA ILE A 7 6.50 -37.21 -32.18
C ILE A 7 5.41 -36.53 -33.03
N PHE A 8 5.68 -35.30 -33.47
CA PHE A 8 4.70 -34.46 -34.16
C PHE A 8 5.13 -34.16 -35.61
N PRO A 9 4.22 -34.37 -36.61
CA PRO A 9 4.54 -34.11 -38.02
C PRO A 9 4.62 -32.61 -38.35
N THR A 10 4.02 -31.72 -37.52
CA THR A 10 3.93 -30.28 -37.74
C THR A 10 5.30 -29.59 -37.78
N ARG A 11 5.52 -28.72 -38.76
CA ARG A 11 6.74 -27.97 -38.94
C ARG A 11 6.47 -26.48 -38.92
N LEU A 12 7.46 -25.66 -38.53
CA LEU A 12 7.40 -24.21 -38.71
C LEU A 12 7.57 -23.84 -40.17
N MET A 13 6.81 -22.90 -40.65
CA MET A 13 6.99 -22.29 -41.98
C MET A 13 8.39 -21.63 -42.05
N GLU A 14 9.02 -21.72 -43.21
CA GLU A 14 10.41 -21.26 -43.38
C GLU A 14 10.56 -19.75 -43.25
N ASP A 15 9.53 -19.01 -43.64
CA ASP A 15 9.45 -17.56 -43.65
C ASP A 15 8.77 -16.95 -42.40
N SER A 16 8.36 -17.75 -41.45
CA SER A 16 7.64 -17.32 -40.25
C SER A 16 8.22 -17.98 -38.97
N LYS A 17 9.39 -17.49 -38.51
CA LYS A 17 10.17 -18.07 -37.38
C LYS A 17 10.62 -17.03 -36.37
N ALA A 18 9.93 -15.89 -36.23
CA ALA A 18 10.27 -14.88 -35.23
C ALA A 18 9.92 -15.40 -33.82
N ALA A 19 10.69 -15.00 -32.80
CA ALA A 19 10.49 -15.48 -31.42
C ALA A 19 9.09 -15.18 -30.89
N GLY A 20 8.52 -14.01 -31.22
CA GLY A 20 7.18 -13.59 -30.76
C GLY A 20 6.06 -13.93 -31.74
N ARG A 21 6.37 -14.47 -32.94
CA ARG A 21 5.37 -14.82 -33.93
C ARG A 21 5.92 -15.88 -34.91
N TRP A 22 5.17 -16.96 -35.05
CA TRP A 22 5.48 -17.97 -36.05
C TRP A 22 4.22 -18.70 -36.48
N GLU A 23 4.31 -19.33 -37.65
CA GLU A 23 3.24 -20.11 -38.25
C GLU A 23 3.72 -21.51 -38.54
N THR A 24 2.76 -22.43 -38.60
CA THR A 24 3.03 -23.86 -38.94
C THR A 24 2.54 -24.19 -40.32
N ASP A 25 3.12 -25.22 -40.90
CA ASP A 25 2.70 -25.83 -42.19
C ASP A 25 1.28 -26.40 -42.17
N GLN A 26 0.67 -26.51 -40.99
CA GLN A 26 -0.71 -26.96 -40.79
C GLN A 26 -1.68 -25.78 -40.56
N GLY A 27 -1.24 -24.52 -40.75
CA GLY A 27 -2.06 -23.33 -40.62
C GLY A 27 -2.26 -22.87 -39.17
N GLY A 28 -1.50 -23.38 -38.19
CA GLY A 28 -1.49 -22.87 -36.82
C GLY A 28 -0.63 -21.62 -36.73
N GLU A 29 -1.05 -20.64 -35.95
CA GLU A 29 -0.30 -19.40 -35.65
C GLU A 29 -0.01 -19.33 -34.15
N TYR A 30 1.20 -18.92 -33.80
CA TYR A 30 1.59 -18.49 -32.44
C TYR A 30 1.91 -17.01 -32.46
N PHE A 31 1.38 -16.30 -31.46
CA PHE A 31 1.66 -14.88 -31.27
C PHE A 31 1.83 -14.58 -29.78
N ALA A 32 2.96 -13.99 -29.40
CA ALA A 32 3.26 -13.55 -28.04
C ALA A 32 3.46 -12.04 -27.98
N VAL A 33 2.90 -11.43 -26.96
CA VAL A 33 2.98 -9.98 -26.72
C VAL A 33 2.90 -9.74 -25.21
N GLY A 34 3.57 -8.68 -24.74
CA GLY A 34 3.47 -8.27 -23.33
C GLY A 34 2.10 -7.70 -22.98
N VAL A 35 1.80 -7.62 -21.69
CA VAL A 35 0.62 -6.93 -21.16
C VAL A 35 0.58 -5.51 -21.73
N GLU A 36 -0.63 -5.03 -22.09
CA GLU A 36 -0.88 -3.76 -22.81
C GLU A 36 -0.40 -3.72 -24.27
N GLY A 37 0.24 -4.77 -24.77
CA GLY A 37 0.61 -4.85 -26.18
C GLY A 37 -0.61 -5.01 -27.08
N ALA A 38 -0.46 -4.58 -28.34
CA ALA A 38 -1.56 -4.59 -29.32
C ALA A 38 -1.90 -6.03 -29.76
N VAL A 39 -3.11 -6.46 -29.45
CA VAL A 39 -3.67 -7.77 -29.88
C VAL A 39 -4.77 -7.61 -30.94
N THR A 40 -4.96 -6.40 -31.47
CA THR A 40 -6.01 -6.09 -32.44
C THR A 40 -5.82 -6.83 -33.78
N GLY A 41 -6.92 -7.24 -34.39
CA GLY A 41 -6.91 -7.91 -35.71
C GLY A 41 -6.57 -9.39 -35.69
N ARG A 42 -6.43 -10.03 -34.50
CA ARG A 42 -6.13 -11.46 -34.37
C ARG A 42 -7.22 -12.18 -33.59
N GLY A 43 -7.54 -13.39 -33.98
CA GLY A 43 -8.35 -14.34 -33.22
C GLY A 43 -7.46 -15.33 -32.47
N ALA A 44 -7.98 -15.95 -31.41
CA ALA A 44 -7.28 -16.98 -30.66
C ALA A 44 -8.23 -18.14 -30.32
N ASP A 45 -7.83 -19.37 -30.64
CA ASP A 45 -8.51 -20.57 -30.18
C ASP A 45 -8.03 -20.97 -28.77
N LEU A 46 -6.79 -20.60 -28.44
CA LEU A 46 -6.20 -20.74 -27.12
C LEU A 46 -5.50 -19.44 -26.74
N LEU A 47 -5.97 -18.81 -25.67
CA LEU A 47 -5.35 -17.64 -25.05
C LEU A 47 -4.60 -18.12 -23.79
N ILE A 48 -3.29 -17.87 -23.76
CA ILE A 48 -2.47 -18.11 -22.56
C ILE A 48 -2.03 -16.76 -22.01
N ILE A 49 -2.32 -16.51 -20.75
CA ILE A 49 -1.86 -15.32 -20.00
C ILE A 49 -0.91 -15.83 -18.92
N ASP A 50 0.33 -15.37 -18.98
CA ASP A 50 1.40 -15.83 -18.10
C ASP A 50 1.96 -14.63 -17.32
N ASP A 51 1.89 -14.71 -16.00
CA ASP A 51 2.32 -13.69 -15.03
C ASP A 51 1.96 -12.24 -15.45
N PRO A 52 0.67 -11.86 -15.55
CA PRO A 52 0.25 -10.55 -16.04
C PRO A 52 0.61 -9.40 -15.10
N HIS A 53 1.04 -9.67 -13.89
CA HIS A 53 1.43 -8.68 -12.88
C HIS A 53 2.89 -8.83 -12.49
N SER A 54 3.60 -7.71 -12.40
CA SER A 54 4.88 -7.65 -11.68
C SER A 54 4.64 -7.47 -10.17
N GLU A 55 5.66 -7.68 -9.35
CA GLU A 55 5.62 -7.37 -7.92
C GLU A 55 5.22 -5.91 -7.65
N GLN A 56 5.73 -4.98 -8.45
CA GLN A 56 5.44 -3.55 -8.30
C GLN A 56 3.98 -3.22 -8.68
N ASP A 57 3.47 -3.83 -9.76
CA ASP A 57 2.07 -3.62 -10.19
C ASP A 57 1.09 -4.16 -9.16
N SER A 58 1.40 -5.27 -8.51
CA SER A 58 0.54 -5.90 -7.50
C SER A 58 0.30 -5.06 -6.26
N MET A 59 1.18 -4.11 -5.99
CA MET A 59 1.07 -3.15 -4.88
C MET A 59 0.32 -1.88 -5.26
N ASN A 60 -0.07 -1.71 -6.53
CA ASN A 60 -0.75 -0.52 -7.03
C ASN A 60 -2.18 -0.87 -7.45
N PRO A 61 -3.22 -0.41 -6.72
CA PRO A 61 -4.62 -0.68 -7.06
C PRO A 61 -5.00 -0.31 -8.48
N LYS A 62 -4.46 0.81 -9.00
CA LYS A 62 -4.71 1.24 -10.38
C LYS A 62 -4.07 0.31 -11.42
N ALA A 63 -2.92 -0.29 -11.10
CA ALA A 63 -2.30 -1.26 -11.99
C ALA A 63 -3.09 -2.58 -12.02
N LEU A 64 -3.64 -3.01 -10.88
CA LEU A 64 -4.52 -4.17 -10.81
C LEU A 64 -5.80 -3.98 -11.62
N GLU A 65 -6.46 -2.82 -11.46
CA GLU A 65 -7.64 -2.44 -12.23
C GLU A 65 -7.35 -2.38 -13.73
N LYS A 66 -6.23 -1.76 -14.11
CA LYS A 66 -5.79 -1.64 -15.51
C LYS A 66 -5.51 -3.00 -16.16
N ALA A 67 -4.97 -3.97 -15.41
CA ALA A 67 -4.79 -5.32 -15.92
C ALA A 67 -6.12 -6.02 -16.21
N TYR A 68 -7.13 -5.82 -15.37
CA TYR A 68 -8.47 -6.33 -15.63
C TYR A 68 -9.14 -5.62 -16.82
N GLU A 69 -9.01 -4.30 -16.93
CA GLU A 69 -9.49 -3.54 -18.11
C GLU A 69 -8.81 -4.02 -19.40
N TRP A 70 -7.48 -4.20 -19.37
CA TRP A 70 -6.73 -4.76 -20.50
C TRP A 70 -7.25 -6.14 -20.89
N TYR A 71 -7.44 -7.03 -19.92
CA TYR A 71 -7.95 -8.37 -20.17
C TYR A 71 -9.33 -8.30 -20.85
N THR A 72 -10.27 -7.54 -20.32
CA THR A 72 -11.64 -7.49 -20.78
C THR A 72 -11.80 -6.75 -22.10
N SER A 73 -11.04 -5.68 -22.34
CA SER A 73 -11.13 -4.86 -23.56
C SER A 73 -10.30 -5.40 -24.73
N GLY A 74 -9.27 -6.16 -24.47
CA GLY A 74 -8.31 -6.67 -25.45
C GLY A 74 -8.36 -8.19 -25.63
N PRO A 75 -7.55 -8.96 -24.87
CA PRO A 75 -7.36 -10.41 -25.09
C PRO A 75 -8.64 -11.21 -25.05
N ARG A 76 -9.53 -10.97 -24.09
CA ARG A 76 -10.81 -11.70 -23.98
C ARG A 76 -11.68 -11.54 -25.22
N GLN A 77 -11.66 -10.39 -25.87
CA GLN A 77 -12.41 -10.10 -27.09
C GLN A 77 -11.86 -10.81 -28.33
N ARG A 78 -10.67 -11.40 -28.21
CA ARG A 78 -10.02 -12.12 -29.33
C ARG A 78 -10.33 -13.61 -29.34
N LEU A 79 -10.91 -14.14 -28.26
CA LEU A 79 -11.23 -15.54 -28.16
C LEU A 79 -12.28 -15.93 -29.20
N GLN A 80 -11.97 -16.93 -30.03
CA GLN A 80 -12.89 -17.49 -31.01
C GLN A 80 -14.00 -18.29 -30.33
N PRO A 81 -15.16 -18.51 -30.98
CA PRO A 81 -16.19 -19.39 -30.45
C PRO A 81 -15.65 -20.79 -30.12
N GLY A 82 -15.81 -21.23 -28.86
CA GLY A 82 -15.29 -22.48 -28.36
C GLY A 82 -13.81 -22.46 -27.92
N GLY A 83 -13.13 -21.32 -28.09
CA GLY A 83 -11.76 -21.15 -27.62
C GLY A 83 -11.63 -21.26 -26.12
N LYS A 84 -10.41 -21.46 -25.63
CA LYS A 84 -10.06 -21.67 -24.22
C LYS A 84 -9.10 -20.61 -23.73
N ILE A 85 -9.16 -20.32 -22.42
CA ILE A 85 -8.23 -19.43 -21.73
C ILE A 85 -7.50 -20.21 -20.66
N ILE A 86 -6.19 -20.03 -20.59
CA ILE A 86 -5.33 -20.51 -19.50
C ILE A 86 -4.68 -19.28 -18.89
N LEU A 87 -4.93 -19.04 -17.60
CA LEU A 87 -4.26 -18.00 -16.82
C LEU A 87 -3.32 -18.67 -15.82
N VAL A 88 -2.03 -18.41 -15.96
CA VAL A 88 -0.99 -18.88 -15.04
C VAL A 88 -0.39 -17.66 -14.37
N MET A 89 -0.37 -17.62 -13.05
CA MET A 89 0.28 -16.53 -12.31
C MET A 89 0.53 -16.89 -10.86
N THR A 90 1.51 -16.25 -10.28
CA THR A 90 1.65 -16.15 -8.82
C THR A 90 0.57 -15.24 -8.27
N ARG A 91 -0.06 -15.62 -7.16
CA ARG A 91 -1.00 -14.74 -6.46
C ARG A 91 -0.22 -13.64 -5.73
N TRP A 92 -0.70 -12.43 -5.85
CA TRP A 92 -0.09 -11.25 -5.23
C TRP A 92 -1.05 -10.52 -4.29
N ASN A 93 -2.33 -10.49 -4.67
CA ASN A 93 -3.34 -9.66 -4.03
C ASN A 93 -4.73 -10.29 -4.23
N VAL A 94 -5.68 -9.99 -3.34
CA VAL A 94 -7.07 -10.42 -3.50
C VAL A 94 -7.72 -9.83 -4.76
N LYS A 95 -7.27 -8.65 -5.19
CA LYS A 95 -7.75 -7.93 -6.39
C LYS A 95 -6.82 -8.11 -7.60
N ASP A 96 -5.88 -9.06 -7.57
CA ASP A 96 -5.12 -9.40 -8.78
C ASP A 96 -6.05 -9.96 -9.87
N LEU A 97 -5.54 -10.16 -11.08
CA LEU A 97 -6.37 -10.60 -12.20
C LEU A 97 -7.15 -11.87 -11.87
N THR A 98 -6.48 -12.87 -11.28
CA THR A 98 -7.14 -14.12 -10.82
C THR A 98 -8.23 -13.84 -9.80
N GLY A 99 -7.95 -13.05 -8.76
CA GLY A 99 -8.94 -12.72 -7.72
C GLY A 99 -10.17 -12.00 -8.27
N THR A 100 -9.96 -11.05 -9.19
CA THR A 100 -11.05 -10.31 -9.83
C THR A 100 -11.90 -11.22 -10.73
N LEU A 101 -11.27 -12.12 -11.50
CA LEU A 101 -11.98 -13.07 -12.36
C LEU A 101 -12.79 -14.10 -11.55
N LEU A 102 -12.22 -14.63 -10.47
CA LEU A 102 -12.92 -15.55 -9.57
C LEU A 102 -14.08 -14.88 -8.84
N ALA A 103 -13.93 -13.62 -8.42
CA ALA A 103 -15.01 -12.84 -7.84
C ALA A 103 -16.18 -12.61 -8.84
N ALA A 104 -15.85 -12.33 -10.09
CA ALA A 104 -16.84 -12.15 -11.17
C ALA A 104 -17.58 -13.46 -11.53
N GLN A 105 -17.00 -14.62 -11.29
CA GLN A 105 -17.59 -15.94 -11.60
C GLN A 105 -18.92 -16.20 -10.90
N GLY A 106 -19.21 -15.50 -9.81
CA GLY A 106 -20.51 -15.56 -9.12
C GLY A 106 -21.68 -14.98 -9.91
N GLU A 107 -21.43 -14.16 -10.94
CA GLU A 107 -22.44 -13.57 -11.78
C GLU A 107 -22.85 -14.52 -12.93
N PRO A 108 -24.15 -14.74 -13.18
CA PRO A 108 -24.61 -15.53 -14.31
C PRO A 108 -24.12 -14.96 -15.64
N ARG A 109 -23.59 -15.79 -16.51
CA ARG A 109 -23.08 -15.46 -17.85
C ARG A 109 -21.66 -14.91 -17.91
N THR A 110 -20.93 -14.83 -16.81
CA THR A 110 -19.49 -14.59 -16.84
C THR A 110 -18.72 -15.86 -17.18
N ASP A 111 -17.45 -15.72 -17.55
CA ASP A 111 -16.58 -16.87 -17.77
C ASP A 111 -16.47 -17.68 -16.47
N GLN A 112 -16.56 -19.02 -16.61
CA GLN A 112 -16.42 -19.95 -15.50
C GLN A 112 -15.01 -20.54 -15.54
N TRP A 113 -14.33 -20.56 -14.39
CA TRP A 113 -12.93 -20.94 -14.28
C TRP A 113 -12.77 -22.19 -13.42
N ASP A 114 -12.00 -23.13 -13.93
CA ASP A 114 -11.48 -24.25 -13.14
C ASP A 114 -10.19 -23.80 -12.47
N LEU A 115 -10.19 -23.69 -11.13
CA LEU A 115 -9.05 -23.24 -10.35
C LEU A 115 -8.14 -24.41 -9.99
N VAL A 116 -6.85 -24.29 -10.30
CA VAL A 116 -5.81 -25.22 -9.87
C VAL A 116 -4.78 -24.44 -9.04
N GLU A 117 -4.61 -24.82 -7.77
CA GLU A 117 -3.70 -24.14 -6.84
C GLU A 117 -2.56 -25.03 -6.40
N PHE A 118 -1.36 -24.46 -6.32
CA PHE A 118 -0.13 -25.13 -5.88
C PHE A 118 0.47 -24.41 -4.67
N PRO A 119 -0.10 -24.57 -3.45
CA PRO A 119 0.48 -23.97 -2.25
C PRO A 119 1.79 -24.66 -1.87
N ALA A 120 2.80 -23.92 -1.44
CA ALA A 120 4.11 -24.47 -1.08
C ALA A 120 4.03 -25.51 0.04
N ILE A 121 3.10 -25.32 0.99
CA ILE A 121 2.79 -26.30 2.05
C ILE A 121 1.33 -26.72 1.89
N LEU A 122 1.12 -28.02 1.72
CA LEU A 122 -0.20 -28.62 1.58
C LEU A 122 -0.99 -28.57 2.91
N PRO A 123 -2.32 -28.73 2.88
CA PRO A 123 -3.12 -28.85 4.10
C PRO A 123 -2.67 -30.01 5.02
N SER A 124 -2.01 -31.02 4.48
CA SER A 124 -1.39 -32.11 5.24
C SER A 124 -0.14 -31.71 6.04
N GLY A 125 0.34 -30.46 5.89
CA GLY A 125 1.58 -29.99 6.47
C GLY A 125 2.85 -30.43 5.72
N LYS A 126 2.72 -31.12 4.60
CA LYS A 126 3.85 -31.54 3.77
C LYS A 126 4.16 -30.48 2.72
N ALA A 127 5.44 -30.39 2.32
CA ALA A 127 5.81 -29.56 1.18
C ALA A 127 5.14 -30.09 -0.10
N MET A 128 4.73 -29.18 -0.98
CA MET A 128 4.15 -29.52 -2.28
C MET A 128 5.16 -30.26 -3.18
N TRP A 129 6.41 -29.83 -3.12
CA TRP A 129 7.51 -30.39 -3.90
C TRP A 129 8.74 -30.63 -3.03
N PRO A 130 8.71 -31.74 -2.23
CA PRO A 130 9.73 -31.99 -1.20
C PRO A 130 11.13 -32.28 -1.76
N GLU A 131 11.24 -32.69 -3.04
CA GLU A 131 12.53 -32.90 -3.71
C GLU A 131 13.22 -31.58 -4.07
N TYR A 132 12.48 -30.46 -4.12
CA TYR A 132 13.01 -29.14 -4.40
C TYR A 132 13.19 -28.31 -3.13
N TRP A 133 12.15 -28.24 -2.28
CA TRP A 133 12.17 -27.60 -0.97
C TRP A 133 11.45 -28.46 0.06
N ASP A 134 12.13 -28.79 1.13
CA ASP A 134 11.50 -29.41 2.31
C ASP A 134 10.76 -28.38 3.18
N VAL A 135 10.02 -28.85 4.16
CA VAL A 135 9.19 -28.01 5.04
C VAL A 135 10.06 -27.05 5.88
N ASP A 136 11.22 -27.48 6.36
CA ASP A 136 12.08 -26.66 7.20
C ASP A 136 12.69 -25.51 6.41
N GLN A 137 13.08 -25.76 5.17
CA GLN A 137 13.53 -24.71 4.24
C GLN A 137 12.40 -23.70 3.95
N LEU A 138 11.18 -24.18 3.68
CA LEU A 138 10.00 -23.33 3.47
C LEU A 138 9.65 -22.50 4.70
N LEU A 139 9.78 -23.05 5.92
CA LEU A 139 9.58 -22.31 7.15
C LEU A 139 10.68 -21.26 7.37
N GLY A 140 11.91 -21.53 6.95
CA GLY A 140 12.98 -20.54 6.90
C GLY A 140 12.67 -19.36 5.98
N VAL A 141 12.13 -19.63 4.79
CA VAL A 141 11.65 -18.59 3.87
C VAL A 141 10.51 -17.79 4.51
N LYS A 142 9.51 -18.48 5.10
CA LYS A 142 8.39 -17.84 5.81
C LYS A 142 8.86 -16.86 6.87
N ALA A 143 9.89 -17.21 7.63
CA ALA A 143 10.45 -16.34 8.67
C ALA A 143 11.16 -15.09 8.09
N SER A 144 11.57 -15.13 6.82
CA SER A 144 12.33 -14.05 6.17
C SER A 144 11.47 -13.08 5.37
N VAL A 145 10.23 -13.43 5.03
CA VAL A 145 9.31 -12.61 4.24
C VAL A 145 8.14 -12.11 5.09
N ALA A 146 7.50 -11.01 4.69
CA ALA A 146 6.29 -10.55 5.33
C ALA A 146 5.17 -11.61 5.20
N LEU A 147 4.36 -11.77 6.25
CA LEU A 147 3.31 -12.81 6.31
C LEU A 147 2.33 -12.69 5.12
N GLY A 148 1.93 -11.48 4.74
CA GLY A 148 1.07 -11.27 3.58
C GLY A 148 1.69 -11.75 2.26
N LYS A 149 3.00 -11.52 2.07
CA LYS A 149 3.76 -12.07 0.93
C LYS A 149 3.81 -13.59 0.95
N TRP A 150 4.09 -14.17 2.12
CA TRP A 150 4.09 -15.62 2.28
C TRP A 150 2.74 -16.21 1.88
N ASN A 151 1.66 -15.67 2.44
CA ASN A 151 0.32 -16.21 2.17
C ASN A 151 -0.08 -16.04 0.71
N ALA A 152 0.17 -14.88 0.11
CA ALA A 152 -0.16 -14.65 -1.30
C ALA A 152 0.67 -15.53 -2.23
N GLN A 153 1.99 -15.42 -2.19
CA GLN A 153 2.89 -16.00 -3.19
C GLN A 153 3.17 -17.48 -2.96
N TYR A 154 3.38 -17.88 -1.71
CA TYR A 154 3.73 -19.26 -1.38
C TYR A 154 2.51 -20.13 -1.07
N MET A 155 1.50 -19.56 -0.41
CA MET A 155 0.29 -20.30 -0.07
C MET A 155 -0.85 -20.11 -1.08
N GLN A 156 -0.67 -19.23 -2.10
CA GLN A 156 -1.66 -18.89 -3.13
C GLN A 156 -2.98 -18.33 -2.56
N ASN A 157 -2.95 -17.86 -1.32
CA ASN A 157 -4.11 -17.35 -0.58
C ASN A 157 -3.89 -15.93 -0.08
N PRO A 158 -3.96 -14.91 -0.94
CA PRO A 158 -3.92 -13.53 -0.51
C PRO A 158 -5.18 -13.21 0.29
N THR A 159 -5.04 -12.59 1.45
CA THR A 159 -6.17 -12.17 2.28
C THR A 159 -6.27 -10.66 2.33
N SER A 160 -7.48 -10.12 2.44
CA SER A 160 -7.73 -8.69 2.48
C SER A 160 -7.18 -8.02 3.76
N GLU A 161 -7.19 -8.74 4.88
CA GLU A 161 -6.61 -8.27 6.14
C GLU A 161 -5.07 -8.25 6.11
N GLU A 162 -4.47 -9.14 5.34
CA GLU A 162 -3.02 -9.24 5.19
C GLU A 162 -2.46 -8.31 4.09
N GLY A 163 -3.31 -7.76 3.24
CA GLY A 163 -2.97 -6.70 2.29
C GLY A 163 -2.80 -5.33 2.94
N ALA A 164 -3.31 -5.14 4.14
CA ALA A 164 -3.10 -3.90 4.89
C ALA A 164 -1.63 -3.78 5.31
N LEU A 165 -0.99 -2.69 4.92
CA LEU A 165 0.40 -2.43 5.29
C LEU A 165 0.54 -2.09 6.77
N ILE A 166 -0.52 -1.55 7.39
CA ILE A 166 -0.61 -1.27 8.82
C ILE A 166 -1.89 -1.90 9.34
N LYS A 167 -1.73 -2.97 10.11
CA LYS A 167 -2.86 -3.69 10.67
C LYS A 167 -3.46 -2.94 11.84
N ARG A 168 -4.79 -3.01 11.99
CA ARG A 168 -5.52 -2.40 13.12
C ARG A 168 -5.03 -2.93 14.47
N GLU A 169 -4.67 -4.19 14.57
CA GLU A 169 -4.19 -4.84 15.79
C GLU A 169 -2.78 -4.39 16.24
N TRP A 170 -1.99 -3.75 15.37
CA TRP A 170 -0.67 -3.23 15.71
C TRP A 170 -0.72 -1.90 16.48
N TRP A 171 -1.86 -1.23 16.47
CA TRP A 171 -2.05 -0.03 17.24
C TRP A 171 -2.17 -0.36 18.73
N ARG A 172 -1.34 0.27 19.55
CA ARG A 172 -1.48 0.19 21.01
C ARG A 172 -2.64 1.07 21.47
N LYS A 173 -3.50 0.50 22.32
CA LYS A 173 -4.69 1.19 22.80
C LYS A 173 -4.37 2.00 24.04
N TRP A 174 -4.57 3.30 23.98
CA TRP A 174 -4.54 4.17 25.14
C TRP A 174 -5.93 4.20 25.76
N LYS A 175 -6.06 3.68 27.00
CA LYS A 175 -7.35 3.53 27.68
C LYS A 175 -7.57 4.54 28.83
N GLU A 176 -6.54 5.30 29.15
CA GLU A 176 -6.65 6.29 30.23
C GLU A 176 -7.45 7.52 29.74
N PRO A 177 -8.30 8.11 30.62
CA PRO A 177 -9.13 9.27 30.25
C PRO A 177 -8.30 10.53 29.97
N LYS A 178 -7.06 10.57 30.45
CA LYS A 178 -6.10 11.65 30.17
C LYS A 178 -4.95 11.12 29.33
N MET A 179 -4.52 11.92 28.35
CA MET A 179 -3.33 11.58 27.59
C MET A 179 -2.07 11.56 28.48
N PRO A 180 -1.02 10.84 28.07
CA PRO A 180 0.23 10.83 28.80
C PRO A 180 0.89 12.20 28.77
N PRO A 181 1.81 12.48 29.72
CA PRO A 181 2.64 13.67 29.63
C PRO A 181 3.48 13.66 28.36
N LEU A 182 3.30 14.69 27.53
CA LEU A 182 3.95 14.78 26.22
C LEU A 182 5.27 15.55 26.32
N LYS A 183 6.34 14.96 25.79
CA LYS A 183 7.68 15.56 25.72
C LYS A 183 7.83 16.48 24.51
N HIS A 184 7.16 16.12 23.42
CA HIS A 184 7.24 16.81 22.14
C HIS A 184 5.97 16.56 21.34
N ILE A 185 5.51 17.57 20.60
CA ILE A 185 4.33 17.46 19.74
C ILE A 185 4.73 17.67 18.29
N ILE A 186 4.32 16.74 17.44
CA ILE A 186 4.51 16.79 15.98
C ILE A 186 3.15 16.99 15.35
N GLN A 187 3.02 17.97 14.47
CA GLN A 187 1.84 18.17 13.65
C GLN A 187 2.20 17.99 12.18
N SER A 188 1.49 17.14 11.47
CA SER A 188 1.78 16.79 10.08
C SER A 188 0.59 17.09 9.19
N TYR A 189 0.87 17.60 8.00
CA TYR A 189 -0.11 18.09 7.05
C TYR A 189 0.08 17.43 5.69
N ASP A 190 -0.96 16.80 5.19
CA ASP A 190 -1.14 16.53 3.77
C ASP A 190 -2.25 17.43 3.24
N THR A 191 -1.96 18.23 2.19
CA THR A 191 -2.84 19.32 1.78
C THR A 191 -3.20 19.23 0.31
N ALA A 192 -4.50 19.25 0.01
CA ALA A 192 -5.03 19.29 -1.33
C ALA A 192 -5.35 20.71 -1.81
N TYR A 193 -5.37 20.92 -3.12
CA TYR A 193 -5.75 22.18 -3.74
C TYR A 193 -7.14 22.07 -4.37
N LEU A 194 -8.14 22.71 -3.78
CA LEU A 194 -9.49 22.73 -4.33
C LEU A 194 -9.55 23.62 -5.58
N LYS A 195 -9.64 22.98 -6.77
CA LYS A 195 -10.10 23.65 -8.01
C LYS A 195 -11.39 23.07 -8.58
N LYS A 196 -11.89 21.94 -8.03
CA LYS A 196 -13.11 21.26 -8.51
C LYS A 196 -13.79 20.52 -7.35
N GLU A 197 -15.08 20.24 -7.47
CA GLU A 197 -15.88 19.45 -6.50
C GLU A 197 -15.37 18.02 -6.25
N THR A 198 -14.46 17.53 -7.09
CA THR A 198 -13.80 16.21 -6.99
C THR A 198 -12.39 16.27 -6.38
N ALA A 199 -12.04 17.36 -5.67
CA ALA A 199 -10.70 17.50 -5.10
C ALA A 199 -10.50 16.60 -3.87
N ASP A 200 -9.24 16.20 -3.63
CA ASP A 200 -8.82 15.41 -2.48
C ASP A 200 -9.04 16.15 -1.16
N TYR A 201 -9.01 15.43 -0.06
CA TYR A 201 -9.11 16.02 1.28
C TYR A 201 -7.78 16.67 1.68
N SER A 202 -7.87 17.65 2.59
CA SER A 202 -6.73 18.06 3.38
C SER A 202 -6.77 17.36 4.73
N ALA A 203 -5.68 16.71 5.11
CA ALA A 203 -5.55 15.97 6.35
C ALA A 203 -4.46 16.54 7.25
N ILE A 204 -4.74 16.59 8.55
CA ILE A 204 -3.80 17.06 9.58
C ILE A 204 -3.83 16.02 10.69
N THR A 205 -2.68 15.45 11.04
CA THR A 205 -2.56 14.58 12.21
C THR A 205 -1.62 15.19 13.23
N THR A 206 -2.01 15.12 14.52
CA THR A 206 -1.22 15.62 15.63
C THR A 206 -0.77 14.46 16.52
N TRP A 207 0.49 14.44 16.86
CA TRP A 207 1.15 13.34 17.53
C TRP A 207 1.93 13.82 18.74
N GLY A 208 1.82 13.09 19.84
CA GLY A 208 2.61 13.34 21.05
C GLY A 208 3.72 12.32 21.23
N VAL A 209 4.93 12.77 21.46
CA VAL A 209 6.05 11.92 21.89
C VAL A 209 6.01 11.79 23.41
N PHE A 210 6.01 10.57 23.91
CA PHE A 210 5.96 10.30 25.36
C PHE A 210 6.80 9.06 25.73
N SER A 211 7.09 8.90 27.01
CA SER A 211 7.61 7.63 27.57
C SER A 211 6.71 7.18 28.70
N GLN A 212 6.51 5.88 28.81
CA GLN A 212 5.76 5.30 29.94
C GLN A 212 6.53 5.46 31.27
N ASN A 213 7.85 5.42 31.22
CA ASN A 213 8.76 5.78 32.31
C ASN A 213 10.08 6.33 31.73
N GLU A 214 10.95 6.89 32.58
CA GLU A 214 12.20 7.53 32.13
C GLU A 214 13.22 6.55 31.52
N ASP A 215 13.14 5.27 31.84
CA ASP A 215 14.07 4.22 31.38
C ASP A 215 13.62 3.57 30.05
N LEU A 216 12.38 3.81 29.62
CA LEU A 216 11.84 3.23 28.38
C LEU A 216 12.03 4.19 27.20
N PRO A 217 12.24 3.61 26.00
CA PRO A 217 12.37 4.40 24.79
C PRO A 217 11.10 5.19 24.52
N ASP A 218 11.26 6.35 23.87
CA ASP A 218 10.16 7.20 23.46
C ASP A 218 9.20 6.45 22.52
N GLN A 219 7.92 6.76 22.67
CA GLN A 219 6.78 6.24 21.94
C GLN A 219 5.97 7.39 21.35
N LEU A 220 5.11 7.09 20.41
CA LEU A 220 4.29 8.08 19.72
C LEU A 220 2.81 7.78 19.93
N ILE A 221 2.03 8.77 20.32
CA ILE A 221 0.58 8.67 20.47
C ILE A 221 -0.13 9.66 19.54
N LEU A 222 -1.14 9.19 18.81
CA LEU A 222 -2.06 10.04 18.07
C LEU A 222 -2.93 10.81 19.07
N VAL A 223 -2.93 12.13 19.01
CA VAL A 223 -3.67 12.98 19.96
C VAL A 223 -4.79 13.79 19.30
N ASP A 224 -4.72 13.97 17.98
CA ASP A 224 -5.75 14.65 17.20
C ASP A 224 -5.63 14.31 15.72
N ALA A 225 -6.75 14.33 14.99
CA ALA A 225 -6.77 14.27 13.54
C ALA A 225 -7.91 15.13 12.97
N TYR A 226 -7.64 15.75 11.84
CA TYR A 226 -8.61 16.53 11.08
C TYR A 226 -8.53 16.17 9.62
N LYS A 227 -9.67 15.93 8.99
CA LYS A 227 -9.79 15.65 7.55
C LYS A 227 -11.02 16.39 7.02
N ALA A 228 -10.83 17.21 6.00
CA ALA A 228 -11.94 17.91 5.35
C ALA A 228 -11.58 18.38 3.93
N ARG A 229 -12.59 18.52 3.10
CA ARG A 229 -12.52 19.24 1.84
C ARG A 229 -12.79 20.73 2.11
N VAL A 230 -11.76 21.52 2.16
CA VAL A 230 -11.86 22.94 2.50
C VAL A 230 -11.03 23.81 1.56
N GLU A 231 -11.48 25.04 1.35
CA GLU A 231 -10.69 26.03 0.61
C GLU A 231 -9.48 26.51 1.42
N PHE A 232 -8.49 27.05 0.74
CA PHE A 232 -7.24 27.49 1.35
C PHE A 232 -7.41 28.45 2.53
N PRO A 233 -8.32 29.46 2.53
CA PRO A 233 -8.53 30.33 3.68
C PRO A 233 -9.00 29.57 4.93
N ASP A 234 -9.85 28.54 4.75
CA ASP A 234 -10.37 27.73 5.85
C ASP A 234 -9.30 26.76 6.37
N LEU A 235 -8.53 26.13 5.46
CA LEU A 235 -7.38 25.32 5.82
C LEU A 235 -6.38 26.13 6.67
N ARG A 236 -6.06 27.35 6.25
CA ARG A 236 -5.18 28.25 7.00
C ARG A 236 -5.72 28.56 8.39
N ARG A 237 -7.03 28.87 8.50
CA ARG A 237 -7.67 29.14 9.80
C ARG A 237 -7.60 27.93 10.72
N LYS A 238 -7.91 26.74 10.17
CA LYS A 238 -7.84 25.49 10.93
C LYS A 238 -6.41 25.18 11.37
N ALA A 239 -5.43 25.33 10.49
CA ALA A 239 -4.02 25.15 10.82
C ALA A 239 -3.58 26.06 11.98
N LEU A 240 -3.95 27.34 11.95
CA LEU A 240 -3.66 28.30 13.03
C LEU A 240 -4.37 27.92 14.34
N GLN A 241 -5.63 27.47 14.27
CA GLN A 241 -6.38 27.04 15.45
C GLN A 241 -5.69 25.84 16.10
N LEU A 242 -5.35 24.82 15.34
CA LEU A 242 -4.68 23.60 15.82
C LEU A 242 -3.27 23.90 16.34
N TYR A 243 -2.53 24.79 15.66
CA TYR A 243 -1.21 25.23 16.13
C TYR A 243 -1.29 25.93 17.49
N LYS A 244 -2.25 26.85 17.68
CA LYS A 244 -2.44 27.57 18.94
C LYS A 244 -2.89 26.65 20.09
N TYR A 245 -3.67 25.63 19.77
CA TYR A 245 -4.15 24.67 20.78
C TYR A 245 -3.06 23.69 21.21
N TRP A 246 -2.36 23.08 20.24
CA TRP A 246 -1.38 22.05 20.50
C TRP A 246 0.01 22.59 20.76
N GLU A 247 0.33 23.79 20.30
CA GLU A 247 1.67 24.40 20.31
C GLU A 247 2.78 23.42 19.92
N PRO A 248 2.71 22.79 18.72
CA PRO A 248 3.65 21.77 18.33
C PRO A 248 5.07 22.35 18.17
N GLU A 249 6.07 21.60 18.60
CA GLU A 249 7.47 21.94 18.38
C GLU A 249 7.90 21.61 16.93
N THR A 250 7.19 20.72 16.26
CA THR A 250 7.46 20.36 14.85
C THR A 250 6.18 20.43 14.04
N VAL A 251 6.18 21.26 13.01
CA VAL A 251 5.12 21.32 12.00
C VAL A 251 5.68 20.84 10.67
N LEU A 252 5.15 19.72 10.14
CA LEU A 252 5.55 19.13 8.87
C LEU A 252 4.48 19.44 7.83
N ILE A 253 4.86 19.95 6.67
CA ILE A 253 3.93 20.16 5.55
C ILE A 253 4.55 19.59 4.28
N GLU A 254 3.80 18.73 3.55
CA GLU A 254 4.28 18.24 2.27
C GLU A 254 4.42 19.38 1.26
N ALA A 255 5.59 19.48 0.61
CA ALA A 255 5.93 20.54 -0.33
C ALA A 255 5.26 20.35 -1.69
N LYS A 256 3.94 20.12 -1.71
CA LYS A 256 3.11 19.96 -2.91
C LYS A 256 1.85 20.80 -2.84
N ALA A 257 1.20 21.02 -3.96
CA ALA A 257 -0.13 21.64 -4.07
C ALA A 257 -0.31 22.85 -3.13
N ALA A 258 -1.28 22.80 -2.21
CA ALA A 258 -1.56 23.85 -1.22
C ALA A 258 -0.52 23.94 -0.08
N GLY A 259 0.37 22.93 0.06
CA GLY A 259 1.36 22.90 1.13
C GLY A 259 2.41 24.00 1.04
N LEU A 260 2.86 24.38 -0.14
CA LEU A 260 3.83 25.48 -0.31
C LEU A 260 3.24 26.85 0.08
N PRO A 261 2.05 27.27 -0.42
CA PRO A 261 1.40 28.48 0.05
C PRO A 261 1.14 28.48 1.56
N LEU A 262 0.65 27.38 2.12
CA LEU A 262 0.39 27.24 3.55
C LEU A 262 1.69 27.39 4.36
N THR A 263 2.78 26.74 3.92
CA THR A 263 4.10 26.87 4.53
C THR A 263 4.55 28.34 4.59
N PHE A 264 4.38 29.07 3.48
CA PHE A 264 4.78 30.47 3.41
C PHE A 264 3.98 31.34 4.38
N GLU A 265 2.66 31.19 4.40
CA GLU A 265 1.76 31.90 5.31
C GLU A 265 2.10 31.63 6.78
N LEU A 266 2.26 30.35 7.16
CA LEU A 266 2.55 29.97 8.54
C LEU A 266 3.95 30.47 8.99
N ARG A 267 4.96 30.40 8.12
CA ARG A 267 6.29 30.97 8.41
C ARG A 267 6.27 32.46 8.61
N ASN A 268 5.50 33.21 7.81
CA ASN A 268 5.32 34.65 8.00
C ASN A 268 4.66 34.99 9.33
N MET A 269 3.93 34.07 9.94
CA MET A 269 3.33 34.17 11.26
C MET A 269 4.26 33.69 12.39
N GLY A 270 5.52 33.36 12.08
CA GLY A 270 6.51 32.91 13.04
C GLY A 270 6.42 31.41 13.41
N ILE A 271 5.64 30.61 12.69
CA ILE A 271 5.50 29.18 12.93
C ILE A 271 6.66 28.43 12.24
N PRO A 272 7.43 27.59 12.97
CA PRO A 272 8.57 26.87 12.43
C PRO A 272 8.12 25.65 11.59
N VAL A 273 7.77 25.88 10.33
CA VAL A 273 7.35 24.80 9.41
C VAL A 273 8.56 24.15 8.75
N VAL A 274 8.61 22.84 8.78
CA VAL A 274 9.54 21.99 8.02
C VAL A 274 8.82 21.42 6.82
N ASN A 275 9.34 21.64 5.63
CA ASN A 275 8.78 21.01 4.43
C ASN A 275 9.23 19.56 4.32
N PHE A 276 8.26 18.68 4.14
CA PHE A 276 8.49 17.29 3.76
C PHE A 276 8.47 17.18 2.23
N THR A 277 9.54 16.66 1.66
CA THR A 277 9.63 16.42 0.22
C THR A 277 9.94 14.95 0.00
N PRO A 278 9.02 14.16 -0.54
CA PRO A 278 9.29 12.77 -0.89
C PRO A 278 10.45 12.70 -1.90
N SER A 279 11.42 11.83 -1.66
CA SER A 279 12.51 11.59 -2.61
C SER A 279 11.98 10.88 -3.86
N LYS A 280 12.61 11.12 -5.02
CA LYS A 280 12.29 10.39 -6.26
C LYS A 280 12.49 8.89 -6.04
N GLY A 281 11.47 8.09 -6.36
CA GLY A 281 11.47 6.63 -6.14
C GLY A 281 10.97 6.18 -4.78
N ASN A 282 10.64 7.09 -3.87
CA ASN A 282 10.01 6.78 -2.59
C ASN A 282 8.50 7.02 -2.70
N ASP A 283 7.81 6.10 -3.36
CA ASP A 283 6.37 6.15 -3.51
C ASP A 283 5.64 6.01 -2.16
N LYS A 284 4.35 6.23 -2.15
CA LYS A 284 3.49 6.17 -0.96
C LYS A 284 3.59 4.81 -0.27
N HIS A 285 3.57 3.73 -1.02
CA HIS A 285 3.73 2.36 -0.51
C HIS A 285 5.05 2.14 0.23
N SER A 286 6.16 2.55 -0.39
CA SER A 286 7.49 2.44 0.22
C SER A 286 7.58 3.22 1.53
N ARG A 287 6.93 4.39 1.60
CA ARG A 287 6.89 5.22 2.81
C ARG A 287 6.11 4.54 3.93
N VAL A 288 4.93 3.98 3.62
CA VAL A 288 4.11 3.25 4.60
C VAL A 288 4.84 2.00 5.08
N ASN A 289 5.45 1.23 4.18
CA ASN A 289 6.28 0.08 4.54
C ASN A 289 7.45 0.46 5.45
N ALA A 290 8.05 1.64 5.25
CA ALA A 290 9.14 2.12 6.08
C ALA A 290 8.72 2.40 7.54
N VAL A 291 7.44 2.74 7.79
CA VAL A 291 6.92 3.03 9.13
C VAL A 291 6.16 1.86 9.76
N ALA A 292 5.70 0.90 8.98
CA ALA A 292 4.97 -0.28 9.46
C ALA A 292 5.66 -1.01 10.64
N PRO A 293 7.00 -1.19 10.67
CA PRO A 293 7.69 -1.80 11.82
C PRO A 293 7.53 -1.03 13.13
N MET A 294 7.23 0.26 13.10
CA MET A 294 6.96 1.06 14.31
C MET A 294 5.61 0.69 14.94
N PHE A 295 4.63 0.35 14.12
CA PHE A 295 3.33 -0.16 14.56
C PHE A 295 3.46 -1.59 15.06
N GLU A 296 4.08 -2.48 14.29
CA GLU A 296 4.29 -3.88 14.64
C GLU A 296 5.05 -4.04 15.96
N SER A 297 6.08 -3.21 16.20
CA SER A 297 6.84 -3.19 17.45
C SER A 297 6.09 -2.57 18.64
N GLY A 298 4.86 -2.09 18.45
CA GLY A 298 4.01 -1.52 19.50
C GLY A 298 4.47 -0.15 20.00
N LYS A 299 5.17 0.63 19.17
CA LYS A 299 5.60 1.99 19.52
C LYS A 299 4.56 3.06 19.22
N ILE A 300 3.50 2.72 18.49
CA ILE A 300 2.45 3.65 18.09
C ILE A 300 1.17 3.39 18.86
N TRP A 301 0.64 4.45 19.48
CA TRP A 301 -0.53 4.41 20.34
C TRP A 301 -1.65 5.28 19.79
N ALA A 302 -2.90 4.94 20.12
CA ALA A 302 -4.06 5.76 19.82
C ALA A 302 -5.14 5.64 20.92
N PRO A 303 -5.89 6.71 21.20
CA PRO A 303 -7.08 6.66 22.06
C PRO A 303 -8.25 6.06 21.25
N THR A 304 -8.38 4.73 21.31
CA THR A 304 -9.30 3.99 20.42
C THR A 304 -10.78 4.28 20.64
N ASP A 305 -11.14 4.99 21.70
CA ASP A 305 -12.53 5.39 21.99
C ASP A 305 -12.88 6.77 21.39
N MET A 306 -11.93 7.41 20.69
CA MET A 306 -12.13 8.70 20.04
C MET A 306 -12.35 8.53 18.53
N ASP A 307 -13.34 9.23 17.97
CA ASP A 307 -13.75 9.12 16.57
C ASP A 307 -12.61 9.42 15.60
N PHE A 308 -11.83 10.47 15.86
CA PHE A 308 -10.69 10.83 15.01
C PHE A 308 -9.63 9.71 14.94
N ALA A 309 -9.43 8.98 16.05
CA ALA A 309 -8.46 7.89 16.07
C ALA A 309 -8.99 6.68 15.30
N GLN A 310 -10.28 6.40 15.39
CA GLN A 310 -10.92 5.35 14.59
C GLN A 310 -10.81 5.66 13.09
N GLU A 311 -11.04 6.91 12.67
CA GLU A 311 -10.93 7.31 11.28
C GLU A 311 -9.51 7.09 10.71
N VAL A 312 -8.47 7.50 11.45
CA VAL A 312 -7.07 7.26 11.05
C VAL A 312 -6.75 5.77 10.98
N MET A 313 -7.18 5.00 12.00
CA MET A 313 -6.93 3.56 12.05
C MET A 313 -7.62 2.81 10.90
N GLU A 314 -8.84 3.21 10.54
CA GLU A 314 -9.59 2.62 9.44
C GLU A 314 -8.97 2.91 8.09
N GLU A 315 -8.56 4.16 7.84
CA GLU A 315 -7.90 4.53 6.60
C GLU A 315 -6.54 3.82 6.46
N CYS A 316 -5.77 3.69 7.56
CA CYS A 316 -4.53 2.90 7.57
C CYS A 316 -4.77 1.42 7.28
N ALA A 317 -5.82 0.82 7.85
CA ALA A 317 -6.16 -0.58 7.63
C ALA A 317 -6.72 -0.86 6.23
N ALA A 318 -7.36 0.15 5.60
CA ALA A 318 -7.84 0.06 4.23
C ALA A 318 -6.74 0.29 3.18
N PHE A 319 -5.64 0.95 3.55
CA PHE A 319 -4.54 1.24 2.63
C PHE A 319 -3.80 -0.05 2.21
N PRO A 320 -3.51 -0.27 0.91
CA PRO A 320 -3.60 0.68 -0.21
C PRO A 320 -4.91 0.67 -1.01
N TYR A 321 -5.93 -0.05 -0.59
CA TYR A 321 -7.14 -0.33 -1.38
C TYR A 321 -8.32 0.56 -1.01
N GLY A 322 -8.15 1.43 0.00
CA GLY A 322 -9.17 2.41 0.39
C GLY A 322 -9.36 3.52 -0.63
N ASP A 323 -10.56 4.14 -0.61
CA ASP A 323 -10.91 5.26 -1.50
C ASP A 323 -10.11 6.53 -1.19
N HIS A 324 -9.59 6.65 0.03
CA HIS A 324 -8.84 7.81 0.53
C HIS A 324 -7.60 7.35 1.30
N ASP A 325 -6.56 8.18 1.26
CA ASP A 325 -5.28 7.92 1.89
C ASP A 325 -4.58 9.18 2.43
N ASP A 326 -5.34 10.26 2.59
CA ASP A 326 -4.84 11.58 3.04
C ASP A 326 -4.35 11.53 4.50
N LEU A 327 -5.08 10.84 5.37
CA LEU A 327 -4.67 10.61 6.76
C LEU A 327 -3.47 9.67 6.84
N VAL A 328 -3.38 8.68 5.95
CA VAL A 328 -2.20 7.78 5.85
C VAL A 328 -0.96 8.56 5.48
N ASP A 329 -1.03 9.48 4.52
CA ASP A 329 0.11 10.31 4.14
C ASP A 329 0.55 11.23 5.28
N SER A 330 -0.38 11.95 5.89
CA SER A 330 -0.11 12.79 7.04
C SER A 330 0.51 12.01 8.21
N MET A 331 -0.05 10.85 8.56
CA MET A 331 0.47 9.94 9.58
C MET A 331 1.89 9.47 9.24
N THR A 332 2.09 9.01 8.01
CA THR A 332 3.38 8.46 7.57
C THR A 332 4.51 9.47 7.71
N GLN A 333 4.27 10.73 7.35
CA GLN A 333 5.23 11.83 7.52
C GLN A 333 5.61 12.03 9.00
N ALA A 334 4.62 12.02 9.90
CA ALA A 334 4.85 12.21 11.34
C ALA A 334 5.66 11.04 11.92
N VAL A 335 5.31 9.79 11.58
CA VAL A 335 6.01 8.59 12.07
C VAL A 335 7.43 8.50 11.50
N MET A 336 7.63 8.85 10.23
CA MET A 336 8.98 8.95 9.64
C MET A 336 9.82 9.99 10.36
N ARG A 337 9.27 11.15 10.69
CA ARG A 337 9.97 12.20 11.45
C ARG A 337 10.35 11.70 12.84
N PHE A 338 9.46 11.00 13.51
CA PHE A 338 9.75 10.39 14.80
C PHE A 338 10.87 9.34 14.70
N ARG A 339 10.81 8.46 13.68
CA ARG A 339 11.82 7.42 13.44
C ARG A 339 13.22 7.97 13.13
N GLN A 340 13.31 9.06 12.39
CA GLN A 340 14.58 9.68 12.01
C GLN A 340 15.36 10.23 13.21
N GLY A 341 14.71 10.30 14.38
CA GLY A 341 15.30 10.94 15.55
C GLY A 341 15.39 12.47 15.37
N GLY A 342 16.07 13.14 16.19
CA GLY A 342 16.10 14.61 16.24
C GLY A 342 15.30 15.10 17.43
N PHE A 343 14.77 14.13 18.18
CA PHE A 343 14.32 14.28 19.56
C PHE A 343 15.46 13.91 20.53
N ILE A 344 16.64 13.54 20.02
CA ILE A 344 17.85 13.36 20.82
C ILE A 344 18.29 14.75 21.27
N LYS A 345 18.11 15.03 22.53
CA LYS A 345 18.57 16.28 23.16
C LYS A 345 20.08 16.36 23.05
N HIS A 346 20.58 17.40 22.40
CA HIS A 346 22.00 17.74 22.48
C HIS A 346 22.35 18.01 23.96
N PRO A 347 23.56 17.66 24.46
CA PRO A 347 23.94 17.94 25.84
C PRO A 347 23.77 19.41 26.25
N GLU A 348 23.77 20.34 25.32
CA GLU A 348 23.51 21.76 25.56
C GLU A 348 22.02 22.11 25.78
N ASP A 349 21.10 21.26 25.30
CA ASP A 349 19.64 21.43 25.51
C ASP A 349 19.24 21.21 26.98
N TYR A 350 20.11 20.57 27.77
CA TYR A 350 19.91 20.41 29.22
C TYR A 350 20.12 21.70 30.03
N LYS A 351 20.66 22.74 29.42
CA LYS A 351 20.85 24.06 30.04
C LYS A 351 19.62 24.97 29.94
N VAL A 352 18.61 24.57 29.17
CA VAL A 352 17.35 25.31 29.08
C VAL A 352 16.39 24.79 30.16
N PRO A 353 15.70 25.64 30.94
CA PRO A 353 14.75 25.18 31.93
C PRO A 353 13.72 24.28 31.29
N LYS A 354 13.53 23.07 31.89
CA LYS A 354 12.55 22.10 31.42
C LYS A 354 11.20 22.82 31.28
N LYS A 355 10.67 22.93 30.05
CA LYS A 355 9.26 23.31 29.86
C LYS A 355 8.42 22.31 30.68
N PRO A 356 7.42 22.78 31.41
CA PRO A 356 6.57 21.89 32.19
C PRO A 356 5.97 20.85 31.27
N ILE A 357 5.97 19.60 31.73
CA ILE A 357 5.35 18.47 31.03
C ILE A 357 3.88 18.82 30.84
N ARG A 358 3.42 18.91 29.59
CA ARG A 358 2.05 19.29 29.27
C ARG A 358 1.11 18.11 29.52
N GLN A 359 0.10 18.33 30.34
CA GLN A 359 -1.03 17.42 30.49
C GLN A 359 -2.22 18.08 29.82
N MET A 360 -2.58 17.58 28.66
CA MET A 360 -3.67 18.13 27.82
C MET A 360 -4.84 17.16 27.75
N GLU A 361 -6.03 17.68 27.50
CA GLU A 361 -7.23 16.88 27.20
C GLU A 361 -7.33 16.67 25.68
N TYR A 362 -8.02 15.62 25.28
CA TYR A 362 -8.27 15.38 23.86
C TYR A 362 -9.15 16.50 23.29
N TYR A 363 -8.83 16.91 22.06
CA TYR A 363 -9.63 17.87 21.33
C TYR A 363 -10.87 17.14 20.78
N GLY A 364 -12.06 17.46 21.32
CA GLY A 364 -13.36 16.89 20.97
C GLY A 364 -14.13 17.75 19.97
#